data_9e9a5e0ea162b7e9147484a0081f9e4e
#
_entry.id   9e9a5e0ea162b7e9147484a0081f9e4e
#
_cell.length_a   1.000
_cell.length_b   1.000
_cell.length_c   1.000
_cell.angle_alpha   90.00
_cell.angle_beta   90.00
_cell.angle_gamma   90.00
#
_symmetry.space_group_name_H-M   'P 1'
#
loop_
_entity.id
_entity.type
_entity.pdbx_description
1 polymer ?
#
loop_
_entity_poly.entity_id
_entity_poly.type
_entity_poly.pdbx_seq_one_letter_code
_entity_poly.pdbx_strand_id
1 'polypeptide(L)'
;QWQGKKLLVVDDFQYILAVPYMNRIKETGWDKYNDFGANYFEIIDCCKDLPDDVVVVYMTHLETLDNGLTTVKLIGKLLREKITIEGLFTVVLRTGVNEAKYYFYTQNSGKDTVKSPLGMFPAYAIENDLNYVVDKIRNYYELGDYKSDDEMGQADQAVASDLEKPDAKGRRSRTKKAESTEPEKTGRTRKSRSEVQAENEQKVAEYMEERDKAIDQ
;
A
#
# COMPACT_ATOMS: atom_id res chain seq x y z
N GLN A 1 -27.07 -5.70 -2.62
CA GLN A 1 -27.26 -4.46 -3.39
C GLN A 1 -26.30 -3.40 -2.87
N TRP A 2 -25.54 -2.77 -3.76
CA TRP A 2 -24.74 -1.59 -3.48
C TRP A 2 -25.63 -0.46 -2.95
N GLN A 3 -25.35 0.04 -1.77
CA GLN A 3 -26.17 1.06 -1.09
C GLN A 3 -25.53 2.46 -1.10
N GLY A 4 -24.61 2.71 -2.04
CA GLY A 4 -23.88 3.99 -2.12
C GLY A 4 -22.88 4.21 -0.97
N LYS A 5 -22.44 3.16 -0.30
CA LYS A 5 -21.41 3.26 0.75
C LYS A 5 -20.06 3.62 0.11
N LYS A 6 -19.33 4.53 0.77
CA LYS A 6 -18.03 5.04 0.30
C LYS A 6 -16.84 4.38 0.99
N LEU A 7 -17.09 3.58 2.01
CA LEU A 7 -16.11 2.75 2.70
C LEU A 7 -16.70 1.36 2.92
N LEU A 8 -15.99 0.34 2.45
CA LEU A 8 -16.26 -1.06 2.70
C LEU A 8 -15.11 -1.65 3.50
N VAL A 9 -15.41 -2.35 4.59
CA VAL A 9 -14.42 -3.06 5.39
C VAL A 9 -14.74 -4.54 5.33
N VAL A 10 -13.79 -5.34 4.87
CA VAL A 10 -13.86 -6.80 4.86
C VAL A 10 -12.94 -7.30 5.96
N ASP A 11 -13.53 -7.70 7.06
CA ASP A 11 -12.79 -8.21 8.21
C ASP A 11 -12.45 -9.69 8.05
N ASP A 12 -11.34 -10.12 8.66
CA ASP A 12 -10.87 -11.51 8.68
C ASP A 12 -10.82 -12.17 7.28
N PHE A 13 -10.36 -11.41 6.28
CA PHE A 13 -10.39 -11.81 4.86
C PHE A 13 -9.70 -13.16 4.57
N GLN A 14 -8.75 -13.60 5.39
CA GLN A 14 -8.12 -14.91 5.26
C GLN A 14 -9.10 -16.08 5.39
N TYR A 15 -10.26 -15.91 6.04
CA TYR A 15 -11.24 -16.98 6.17
C TYR A 15 -11.95 -17.34 4.88
N ILE A 16 -11.89 -16.48 3.87
CA ILE A 16 -12.30 -16.81 2.50
C ILE A 16 -11.45 -17.96 1.91
N LEU A 17 -10.22 -18.13 2.38
CA LEU A 17 -9.40 -19.30 2.06
C LEU A 17 -9.59 -20.44 3.05
N ALA A 18 -9.64 -20.14 4.34
CA ALA A 18 -9.64 -21.15 5.39
C ALA A 18 -10.92 -21.97 5.44
N VAL A 19 -12.09 -21.35 5.25
CA VAL A 19 -13.38 -22.05 5.29
C VAL A 19 -13.53 -23.04 4.12
N PRO A 20 -13.36 -22.66 2.85
CA PRO A 20 -13.39 -23.59 1.73
C PRO A 20 -12.32 -24.69 1.84
N TYR A 21 -11.12 -24.36 2.32
CA TYR A 21 -10.08 -25.35 2.56
C TYR A 21 -10.55 -26.44 3.54
N MET A 22 -11.12 -26.05 4.67
CA MET A 22 -11.63 -27.02 5.67
C MET A 22 -12.79 -27.84 5.12
N ASN A 23 -13.70 -27.27 4.37
CA ASN A 23 -14.83 -27.96 3.76
C ASN A 23 -14.38 -29.03 2.75
N ARG A 24 -13.27 -28.80 2.07
CA ARG A 24 -12.72 -29.67 1.03
C ARG A 24 -11.45 -30.41 1.46
N ILE A 25 -11.20 -30.54 2.78
CA ILE A 25 -9.96 -31.11 3.34
C ILE A 25 -9.73 -32.56 2.90
N LYS A 26 -10.82 -33.32 2.66
CA LYS A 26 -10.77 -34.74 2.26
C LYS A 26 -10.54 -34.92 0.74
N GLU A 27 -10.65 -33.88 -0.05
CA GLU A 27 -10.37 -33.98 -1.48
C GLU A 27 -8.88 -34.18 -1.71
N THR A 28 -8.54 -35.09 -2.60
CA THR A 28 -7.18 -35.34 -3.06
C THR A 28 -6.88 -34.49 -4.31
N GLY A 29 -5.60 -34.18 -4.55
CA GLY A 29 -5.18 -33.40 -5.73
C GLY A 29 -4.95 -31.92 -5.43
N TRP A 30 -4.46 -31.21 -6.44
CA TRP A 30 -4.02 -29.81 -6.33
C TRP A 30 -5.04 -28.80 -6.83
N ASP A 31 -6.04 -29.23 -7.61
CA ASP A 31 -7.01 -28.35 -8.27
C ASP A 31 -7.77 -27.46 -7.31
N LYS A 32 -8.12 -28.00 -6.12
CA LYS A 32 -8.80 -27.23 -5.09
C LYS A 32 -8.01 -25.98 -4.62
N TYR A 33 -6.67 -26.06 -4.65
CA TYR A 33 -5.85 -24.89 -4.27
C TYR A 33 -5.84 -23.81 -5.34
N ASN A 34 -5.96 -24.20 -6.61
CA ASN A 34 -6.15 -23.27 -7.69
C ASN A 34 -7.51 -22.58 -7.61
N ASP A 35 -8.57 -23.35 -7.29
CA ASP A 35 -9.92 -22.81 -7.08
C ASP A 35 -9.93 -21.78 -5.93
N PHE A 36 -9.31 -22.11 -4.80
CA PHE A 36 -9.22 -21.19 -3.65
C PHE A 36 -8.48 -19.90 -4.03
N GLY A 37 -7.36 -20.05 -4.74
CA GLY A 37 -6.57 -18.91 -5.19
C GLY A 37 -7.32 -18.04 -6.19
N ALA A 38 -8.02 -18.64 -7.14
CA ALA A 38 -8.84 -17.93 -8.11
C ALA A 38 -9.98 -17.15 -7.44
N ASN A 39 -10.74 -17.80 -6.56
CA ASN A 39 -11.84 -17.15 -5.84
C ASN A 39 -11.33 -15.97 -4.96
N TYR A 40 -10.20 -16.14 -4.30
CA TYR A 40 -9.61 -15.07 -3.48
C TYR A 40 -9.19 -13.88 -4.34
N PHE A 41 -8.55 -14.15 -5.46
CA PHE A 41 -8.17 -13.13 -6.43
C PHE A 41 -9.39 -12.39 -6.99
N GLU A 42 -10.42 -13.13 -7.39
CA GLU A 42 -11.64 -12.59 -8.00
C GLU A 42 -12.38 -11.62 -7.06
N ILE A 43 -12.42 -11.92 -5.74
CA ILE A 43 -13.03 -11.03 -4.75
C ILE A 43 -12.26 -9.70 -4.63
N ILE A 44 -10.95 -9.70 -4.79
CA ILE A 44 -10.16 -8.47 -4.82
C ILE A 44 -10.36 -7.75 -6.15
N ASP A 45 -10.34 -8.50 -7.25
CA ASP A 45 -10.41 -7.94 -8.61
C ASP A 45 -11.77 -7.31 -8.92
N CYS A 46 -12.87 -7.85 -8.39
CA CYS A 46 -14.20 -7.28 -8.58
C CYS A 46 -14.37 -5.87 -7.99
N CYS A 47 -13.45 -5.42 -7.12
CA CYS A 47 -13.46 -4.06 -6.61
C CYS A 47 -13.16 -3.00 -7.69
N LYS A 48 -12.61 -3.40 -8.83
CA LYS A 48 -12.39 -2.51 -9.98
C LYS A 48 -13.70 -2.00 -10.60
N ASP A 49 -14.80 -2.71 -10.39
CA ASP A 49 -16.12 -2.36 -10.90
C ASP A 49 -16.88 -1.41 -9.96
N LEU A 50 -16.28 -1.05 -8.81
CA LEU A 50 -16.86 -0.09 -7.88
C LEU A 50 -16.60 1.35 -8.34
N PRO A 51 -17.44 2.32 -7.92
CA PRO A 51 -17.16 3.74 -8.16
C PRO A 51 -15.79 4.15 -7.61
N ASP A 52 -15.10 5.05 -8.31
CA ASP A 52 -13.73 5.48 -8.02
C ASP A 52 -13.54 6.07 -6.60
N ASP A 53 -14.62 6.61 -6.00
CA ASP A 53 -14.60 7.22 -4.67
C ASP A 53 -14.88 6.21 -3.53
N VAL A 54 -14.96 4.92 -3.85
CA VAL A 54 -15.13 3.85 -2.87
C VAL A 54 -13.78 3.31 -2.42
N VAL A 55 -13.53 3.39 -1.13
CA VAL A 55 -12.35 2.77 -0.51
C VAL A 55 -12.76 1.41 0.05
N VAL A 56 -12.04 0.36 -0.35
CA VAL A 56 -12.22 -0.99 0.19
C VAL A 56 -11.03 -1.36 1.04
N VAL A 57 -11.27 -1.74 2.29
CA VAL A 57 -10.26 -2.14 3.26
C VAL A 57 -10.41 -3.62 3.55
N TYR A 58 -9.36 -4.39 3.31
CA TYR A 58 -9.27 -5.80 3.68
C TYR A 58 -8.41 -5.95 4.94
N MET A 59 -8.98 -6.48 5.99
CA MET A 59 -8.27 -6.79 7.22
C MET A 59 -7.93 -8.28 7.25
N THR A 60 -6.67 -8.60 7.54
CA THR A 60 -6.19 -9.98 7.48
C THR A 60 -5.09 -10.23 8.49
N HIS A 61 -4.88 -11.50 8.84
CA HIS A 61 -3.78 -11.90 9.71
C HIS A 61 -2.43 -11.87 8.99
N LEU A 62 -1.38 -11.73 9.77
CA LEU A 62 0.00 -11.80 9.31
C LEU A 62 0.63 -13.15 9.62
N GLU A 63 1.64 -13.53 8.87
CA GLU A 63 2.58 -14.59 9.17
C GLU A 63 4.01 -14.10 8.98
N THR A 64 4.94 -14.65 9.75
CA THR A 64 6.37 -14.41 9.54
C THR A 64 6.98 -15.67 8.94
N LEU A 65 7.60 -15.53 7.78
CA LEU A 65 8.25 -16.60 7.05
C LEU A 65 9.61 -16.93 7.67
N ASP A 66 10.20 -18.08 7.30
CA ASP A 66 11.50 -18.55 7.80
C ASP A 66 12.64 -17.58 7.52
N ASN A 67 12.55 -16.79 6.46
CA ASN A 67 13.50 -15.73 6.12
C ASN A 67 13.32 -14.43 6.95
N GLY A 68 12.39 -14.40 7.88
CA GLY A 68 12.07 -13.26 8.73
C GLY A 68 11.18 -12.19 8.09
N LEU A 69 10.66 -12.42 6.87
CA LEU A 69 9.72 -11.51 6.22
C LEU A 69 8.31 -11.69 6.81
N THR A 70 7.71 -10.60 7.26
CA THR A 70 6.30 -10.56 7.68
C THR A 70 5.41 -10.20 6.50
N THR A 71 4.42 -11.02 6.22
CA THR A 71 3.51 -10.91 5.07
C THR A 71 2.10 -11.34 5.45
N VAL A 72 1.16 -11.19 4.54
CA VAL A 72 -0.22 -11.66 4.70
C VAL A 72 -0.25 -13.18 4.83
N LYS A 73 -1.04 -13.68 5.77
CA LYS A 73 -1.23 -15.13 5.97
C LYS A 73 -2.14 -15.69 4.89
N LEU A 74 -1.60 -16.60 4.09
CA LEU A 74 -2.28 -17.22 2.95
C LEU A 74 -2.23 -18.74 3.02
N ILE A 75 -3.25 -19.40 2.45
CA ILE A 75 -3.29 -20.84 2.24
C ILE A 75 -2.95 -21.14 0.78
N GLY A 76 -1.98 -22.04 0.58
CA GLY A 76 -1.50 -22.43 -0.75
C GLY A 76 -0.38 -21.55 -1.30
N LYS A 77 0.32 -22.07 -2.31
CA LYS A 77 1.49 -21.43 -2.91
C LYS A 77 1.14 -20.47 -4.03
N LEU A 78 -0.02 -20.61 -4.67
CA LEU A 78 -0.41 -19.82 -5.82
C LEU A 78 -0.41 -18.32 -5.51
N LEU A 79 -1.14 -17.91 -4.48
CA LEU A 79 -1.25 -16.51 -4.08
C LEU A 79 0.05 -15.92 -3.54
N ARG A 80 0.83 -16.73 -2.81
CA ARG A 80 2.08 -16.28 -2.20
C ARG A 80 3.23 -16.19 -3.20
N GLU A 81 3.46 -17.25 -3.99
CA GLU A 81 4.67 -17.40 -4.80
C GLU A 81 4.49 -16.91 -6.24
N LYS A 82 3.27 -16.92 -6.76
CA LYS A 82 3.01 -16.60 -8.17
C LYS A 82 2.37 -15.23 -8.37
N ILE A 83 1.49 -14.81 -7.46
CA ILE A 83 0.72 -13.57 -7.61
C ILE A 83 1.28 -12.44 -6.74
N THR A 84 1.78 -12.75 -5.52
CA THR A 84 2.16 -11.75 -4.51
C THR A 84 0.98 -10.81 -4.23
N ILE A 85 0.05 -11.30 -3.44
CA ILE A 85 -1.28 -10.69 -3.25
C ILE A 85 -1.23 -9.21 -2.83
N GLU A 86 -0.24 -8.82 -2.02
CA GLU A 86 -0.04 -7.44 -1.60
C GLU A 86 0.27 -6.51 -2.79
N GLY A 87 0.72 -7.06 -3.93
CA GLY A 87 0.93 -6.33 -5.17
C GLY A 87 -0.34 -5.72 -5.74
N LEU A 88 -1.50 -6.31 -5.47
CA LEU A 88 -2.81 -5.86 -5.96
C LEU A 88 -3.35 -4.62 -5.23
N PHE A 89 -2.82 -4.30 -4.05
CA PHE A 89 -3.27 -3.18 -3.25
C PHE A 89 -2.39 -1.94 -3.48
N THR A 90 -2.99 -0.77 -3.46
CA THR A 90 -2.27 0.51 -3.56
C THR A 90 -1.57 0.85 -2.26
N VAL A 91 -2.23 0.59 -1.14
CA VAL A 91 -1.75 0.83 0.22
C VAL A 91 -1.80 -0.47 1.01
N VAL A 92 -0.72 -0.82 1.67
CA VAL A 92 -0.63 -1.96 2.59
C VAL A 92 -0.06 -1.44 3.91
N LEU A 93 -0.88 -1.42 4.94
CA LEU A 93 -0.49 -0.99 6.27
C LEU A 93 -0.36 -2.21 7.19
N ARG A 94 0.54 -2.13 8.15
CA ARG A 94 0.68 -3.14 9.21
C ARG A 94 0.31 -2.53 10.54
N THR A 95 -0.59 -3.16 11.28
CA THR A 95 -0.87 -2.78 12.66
C THR A 95 0.27 -3.20 13.59
N GLY A 96 0.49 -2.43 14.62
CA GLY A 96 1.43 -2.77 15.68
C GLY A 96 1.13 -2.05 16.98
N VAL A 97 1.75 -2.52 18.05
CA VAL A 97 1.61 -1.95 19.38
C VAL A 97 3.01 -1.56 19.90
N ASN A 98 3.12 -0.36 20.41
CA ASN A 98 4.31 0.10 21.13
C ASN A 98 3.86 0.88 22.37
N GLU A 99 4.38 0.54 23.55
CA GLU A 99 4.04 1.18 24.82
C GLU A 99 2.52 1.30 25.07
N ALA A 100 1.78 0.20 24.79
CA ALA A 100 0.32 0.10 24.89
C ALA A 100 -0.47 1.04 23.95
N LYS A 101 0.17 1.69 22.99
CA LYS A 101 -0.49 2.45 21.92
C LYS A 101 -0.51 1.64 20.62
N TYR A 102 -1.56 1.81 19.86
CA TYR A 102 -1.76 1.14 18.58
C TYR A 102 -1.38 2.06 17.42
N TYR A 103 -0.69 1.51 16.42
CA TYR A 103 -0.19 2.24 15.26
C TYR A 103 -0.49 1.53 13.96
N PHE A 104 -0.55 2.28 12.87
CA PHE A 104 -0.34 1.79 11.51
C PHE A 104 1.08 2.12 11.05
N TYR A 105 1.84 1.12 10.64
CA TYR A 105 3.10 1.31 9.94
C TYR A 105 2.81 1.55 8.45
N THR A 106 3.36 2.62 7.90
CA THR A 106 3.03 3.14 6.56
C THR A 106 4.12 2.91 5.53
N GLN A 107 5.33 2.55 5.97
CA GLN A 107 6.51 2.35 5.14
C GLN A 107 7.16 1.01 5.45
N ASN A 108 7.76 0.41 4.42
CA ASN A 108 8.48 -0.86 4.55
C ASN A 108 9.68 -0.74 5.49
N SER A 109 9.78 -1.65 6.45
CA SER A 109 10.90 -1.74 7.41
C SER A 109 12.10 -2.55 6.86
N GLY A 110 11.98 -3.14 5.68
CA GLY A 110 12.93 -4.12 5.15
C GLY A 110 12.64 -5.57 5.57
N LYS A 111 11.63 -5.77 6.43
CA LYS A 111 11.20 -7.08 6.94
C LYS A 111 9.69 -7.31 6.85
N ASP A 112 9.00 -6.51 6.09
CA ASP A 112 7.55 -6.61 5.88
C ASP A 112 7.17 -6.18 4.46
N THR A 113 5.90 -6.35 4.10
CA THR A 113 5.33 -6.00 2.79
C THR A 113 4.56 -4.68 2.81
N VAL A 114 4.74 -3.87 3.86
CA VAL A 114 4.11 -2.55 4.00
C VAL A 114 4.51 -1.65 2.84
N LYS A 115 3.54 -0.96 2.26
CA LYS A 115 3.77 0.02 1.20
C LYS A 115 2.69 1.10 1.18
N SER A 116 3.09 2.28 0.79
CA SER A 116 2.20 3.39 0.47
C SER A 116 2.84 4.27 -0.61
N PRO A 117 2.05 5.04 -1.36
CA PRO A 117 2.58 6.04 -2.29
C PRO A 117 3.52 7.02 -1.60
N LEU A 118 4.53 7.48 -2.34
CA LEU A 118 5.52 8.40 -1.80
C LEU A 118 4.88 9.71 -1.35
N GLY A 119 5.09 10.09 -0.09
CA GLY A 119 4.57 11.33 0.49
C GLY A 119 3.09 11.27 0.86
N MET A 120 2.41 10.13 0.76
CA MET A 120 1.03 10.00 1.20
C MET A 120 0.91 10.19 2.72
N PHE A 121 1.71 9.50 3.52
CA PHE A 121 1.65 9.59 4.98
C PHE A 121 2.81 10.40 5.56
N PRO A 122 2.59 11.13 6.68
CA PRO A 122 3.56 12.08 7.24
C PRO A 122 4.74 11.40 7.95
N ALA A 123 4.57 10.17 8.46
CA ALA A 123 5.54 9.48 9.29
C ALA A 123 5.61 7.98 8.98
N TYR A 124 6.67 7.31 9.46
CA TYR A 124 6.82 5.84 9.37
C TYR A 124 5.71 5.10 10.11
N ALA A 125 5.26 5.62 11.24
CA ALA A 125 4.12 5.12 11.98
C ALA A 125 3.16 6.27 12.29
N ILE A 126 1.88 5.99 12.18
CA ILE A 126 0.78 6.91 12.47
C ILE A 126 -0.16 6.27 13.48
N GLU A 127 -0.98 7.06 14.14
CA GLU A 127 -2.02 6.55 15.03
C GLU A 127 -2.96 5.59 14.29
N ASN A 128 -3.46 4.57 14.99
CA ASN A 128 -4.36 3.56 14.41
C ASN A 128 -5.77 4.13 14.26
N ASP A 129 -5.93 5.07 13.33
CA ASP A 129 -7.21 5.67 12.95
C ASP A 129 -7.49 5.40 11.46
N LEU A 130 -8.45 4.49 11.22
CA LEU A 130 -8.87 4.14 9.86
C LEU A 130 -9.60 5.30 9.15
N ASN A 131 -10.30 6.17 9.87
CA ASN A 131 -10.95 7.32 9.25
C ASN A 131 -9.92 8.28 8.68
N TYR A 132 -8.85 8.57 9.44
CA TYR A 132 -7.74 9.35 8.93
C TYR A 132 -7.12 8.73 7.67
N VAL A 133 -6.87 7.41 7.68
CA VAL A 133 -6.31 6.71 6.52
C VAL A 133 -7.19 6.86 5.28
N VAL A 134 -8.50 6.70 5.43
CA VAL A 134 -9.47 6.85 4.33
C VAL A 134 -9.52 8.29 3.82
N ASP A 135 -9.56 9.27 4.71
CA ASP A 135 -9.53 10.69 4.35
C ASP A 135 -8.23 11.03 3.62
N LYS A 136 -7.09 10.48 4.08
CA LYS A 136 -5.80 10.68 3.44
C LYS A 136 -5.71 10.07 2.04
N ILE A 137 -6.27 8.89 1.84
CA ILE A 137 -6.37 8.26 0.52
C ILE A 137 -7.22 9.13 -0.41
N ARG A 138 -8.39 9.60 0.05
CA ARG A 138 -9.26 10.46 -0.74
C ARG A 138 -8.60 11.79 -1.11
N ASN A 139 -7.97 12.44 -0.15
CA ASN A 139 -7.22 13.68 -0.41
C ASN A 139 -6.08 13.45 -1.42
N TYR A 140 -5.29 12.38 -1.24
CA TYR A 140 -4.13 12.10 -2.09
C TYR A 140 -4.50 11.85 -3.54
N TYR A 141 -5.63 11.20 -3.80
CA TYR A 141 -6.14 10.87 -5.14
C TYR A 141 -7.29 11.78 -5.60
N GLU A 142 -7.68 12.77 -4.79
CA GLU A 142 -8.80 13.71 -5.08
C GLU A 142 -10.12 12.97 -5.38
N LEU A 143 -10.48 11.98 -4.53
CA LEU A 143 -11.63 11.11 -4.73
C LEU A 143 -12.87 11.59 -3.97
N GLY A 144 -13.95 11.84 -4.71
CA GLY A 144 -15.24 12.23 -4.13
C GLY A 144 -15.15 13.53 -3.30
N ASP A 145 -15.85 13.57 -2.18
CA ASP A 145 -15.78 14.67 -1.19
C ASP A 145 -14.52 14.48 -0.33
N TYR A 146 -13.39 15.00 -0.75
CA TYR A 146 -12.13 14.92 -0.02
C TYR A 146 -11.82 16.21 0.75
N LYS A 147 -11.06 16.08 1.84
CA LYS A 147 -10.57 17.21 2.63
C LYS A 147 -9.47 17.95 1.89
N SER A 148 -9.39 19.26 2.09
CA SER A 148 -8.30 20.08 1.51
C SER A 148 -6.92 19.72 2.07
N ASP A 149 -5.86 20.12 1.37
CA ASP A 149 -4.47 19.90 1.82
C ASP A 149 -4.19 20.60 3.16
N ASP A 150 -4.79 21.76 3.43
CA ASP A 150 -4.64 22.48 4.69
C ASP A 150 -5.29 21.71 5.85
N GLU A 151 -6.48 21.16 5.66
CA GLU A 151 -7.18 20.33 6.66
C GLU A 151 -6.41 19.03 6.90
N MET A 152 -5.92 18.39 5.85
CA MET A 152 -5.12 17.18 5.98
C MET A 152 -3.75 17.43 6.60
N GLY A 153 -3.13 18.59 6.35
CA GLY A 153 -1.87 18.98 7.00
C GLY A 153 -2.00 19.12 8.52
N GLN A 154 -3.13 19.59 9.03
CA GLN A 154 -3.40 19.62 10.48
C GLN A 154 -3.62 18.19 11.02
N ALA A 155 -4.37 17.36 10.30
CA ALA A 155 -4.57 15.96 10.68
C ALA A 155 -3.26 15.16 10.65
N ASP A 156 -2.38 15.40 9.67
CA ASP A 156 -1.05 14.79 9.56
C ASP A 156 -0.20 15.04 10.81
N GLN A 157 -0.23 16.27 11.34
CA GLN A 157 0.50 16.62 12.56
C GLN A 157 -0.08 15.92 13.80
N ALA A 158 -1.39 15.74 13.85
CA ALA A 158 -2.06 15.13 14.99
C ALA A 158 -1.81 13.61 15.09
N VAL A 159 -1.67 12.90 13.95
CA VAL A 159 -1.55 11.44 13.93
C VAL A 159 -0.10 10.95 13.78
N ALA A 160 0.85 11.82 13.40
CA ALA A 160 2.24 11.44 13.24
C ALA A 160 2.83 10.97 14.58
N SER A 161 3.51 9.83 14.57
CA SER A 161 4.22 9.33 15.73
C SER A 161 5.72 9.57 15.61
N ASP A 162 6.39 9.66 16.77
CA ASP A 162 7.85 9.80 16.85
C ASP A 162 8.60 8.46 16.65
N LEU A 163 7.87 7.39 16.30
CA LEU A 163 8.48 6.09 16.04
C LEU A 163 9.34 6.15 14.78
N GLU A 164 10.63 5.93 14.96
CA GLU A 164 11.57 5.88 13.84
C GLU A 164 11.52 4.54 13.11
N LYS A 165 11.78 4.61 11.81
CA LYS A 165 11.96 3.42 10.98
C LYS A 165 13.21 2.67 11.45
N PRO A 166 13.14 1.34 11.69
CA PRO A 166 14.32 0.56 12.02
C PRO A 166 15.39 0.73 10.95
N ASP A 167 16.60 1.11 11.35
CA ASP A 167 17.73 1.23 10.43
C ASP A 167 17.97 -0.09 9.72
N ALA A 168 17.99 -0.05 8.40
CA ALA A 168 18.50 -1.16 7.60
C ALA A 168 20.00 -1.29 7.88
N LYS A 169 20.39 -2.14 8.84
CA LYS A 169 21.79 -2.42 9.14
C LYS A 169 22.51 -2.89 7.87
N GLY A 170 23.25 -2.01 7.22
CA GLY A 170 24.05 -2.37 6.07
C GLY A 170 24.62 -1.24 5.20
N ARG A 171 24.18 -0.01 5.35
CA ARG A 171 24.82 1.11 4.64
C ARG A 171 25.72 1.89 5.60
N ARG A 172 27.01 1.57 5.56
CA ARG A 172 28.04 2.37 6.24
C ARG A 172 27.90 3.84 5.83
N SER A 173 27.30 4.63 6.70
CA SER A 173 27.33 6.08 6.64
C SER A 173 28.79 6.52 6.86
N ARG A 174 29.40 7.05 5.82
CA ARG A 174 30.68 7.73 5.90
C ARG A 174 30.37 9.18 6.25
N THR A 175 30.03 9.42 7.51
CA THR A 175 29.90 10.78 8.04
C THR A 175 31.31 11.38 8.16
N LYS A 176 31.68 12.21 7.22
CA LYS A 176 32.69 13.24 7.43
C LYS A 176 32.05 14.35 8.27
N LYS A 177 32.60 14.54 9.46
CA LYS A 177 32.41 15.72 10.31
C LYS A 177 32.87 16.95 9.51
N ALA A 178 31.97 17.86 9.22
CA ALA A 178 32.30 19.16 8.64
C ALA A 178 31.54 20.23 9.41
N GLU A 179 32.30 21.23 9.80
CA GLU A 179 31.98 22.45 10.53
C GLU A 179 30.85 23.26 9.87
N SER A 180 30.15 23.99 10.73
CA SER A 180 29.08 24.91 10.45
C SER A 180 29.44 26.00 9.42
N THR A 181 28.72 26.01 8.30
CA THR A 181 28.44 27.20 7.51
C THR A 181 27.02 27.07 6.96
N GLU A 182 26.22 28.11 7.16
CA GLU A 182 24.84 28.20 6.66
C GLU A 182 24.77 27.96 5.15
N PRO A 183 23.85 27.14 4.63
CA PRO A 183 23.62 27.08 3.19
C PRO A 183 22.49 28.02 2.80
N GLU A 184 22.83 28.88 1.83
CA GLU A 184 21.93 29.66 1.00
C GLU A 184 20.74 28.82 0.50
N LYS A 185 19.54 29.40 0.60
CA LYS A 185 18.29 28.87 0.06
C LYS A 185 18.34 28.84 -1.47
N THR A 186 18.73 27.73 -2.06
CA THR A 186 18.39 27.46 -3.46
C THR A 186 17.01 26.80 -3.51
N GLY A 187 16.02 27.62 -3.83
CA GLY A 187 14.64 27.18 -4.03
C GLY A 187 14.52 26.22 -5.22
N ARG A 188 14.39 24.94 -4.94
CA ARG A 188 13.91 23.97 -5.93
C ARG A 188 12.39 24.02 -5.88
N THR A 189 11.80 24.78 -6.80
CA THR A 189 10.35 24.85 -7.01
C THR A 189 9.83 23.46 -7.31
N ARG A 190 8.94 22.96 -6.46
CA ARG A 190 8.26 21.68 -6.67
C ARG A 190 7.34 21.86 -7.88
N LYS A 191 7.54 21.06 -8.94
CA LYS A 191 6.65 21.07 -10.10
C LYS A 191 5.22 20.76 -9.65
N SER A 192 4.25 21.46 -10.19
CA SER A 192 2.83 21.19 -9.93
C SER A 192 2.46 19.79 -10.47
N ARG A 193 1.41 19.21 -9.94
CA ARG A 193 0.93 17.88 -10.36
C ARG A 193 0.57 17.84 -11.85
N SER A 194 0.01 18.93 -12.38
CA SER A 194 -0.29 19.09 -13.80
C SER A 194 0.97 19.08 -14.68
N GLU A 195 2.06 19.67 -14.22
CA GLU A 195 3.36 19.65 -14.94
C GLU A 195 4.00 18.26 -14.94
N VAL A 196 3.89 17.52 -13.83
CA VAL A 196 4.39 16.14 -13.73
C VAL A 196 3.54 15.20 -14.60
N GLN A 197 2.24 15.41 -14.65
CA GLN A 197 1.33 14.62 -15.47
C GLN A 197 1.57 14.84 -16.96
N ALA A 198 1.74 16.11 -17.40
CA ALA A 198 2.08 16.44 -18.78
C ALA A 198 3.46 15.86 -19.21
N GLU A 199 4.45 15.89 -18.31
CA GLU A 199 5.77 15.28 -18.57
C GLU A 199 5.72 13.76 -18.69
N ASN A 200 4.85 13.11 -17.92
CA ASN A 200 4.64 11.67 -18.01
C ASN A 200 3.88 11.28 -19.30
N GLU A 201 2.88 12.04 -19.68
CA GLU A 201 2.14 11.84 -20.94
C GLU A 201 3.06 11.99 -22.17
N GLN A 202 3.95 12.97 -22.17
CA GLN A 202 4.96 13.11 -23.22
C GLN A 202 5.91 11.90 -23.29
N LYS A 203 6.42 11.43 -22.17
CA LYS A 203 7.31 10.25 -22.12
C LYS A 203 6.61 8.98 -22.61
N VAL A 204 5.32 8.81 -22.29
CA VAL A 204 4.54 7.68 -22.78
C VAL A 204 4.34 7.78 -24.29
N ALA A 205 4.06 8.97 -24.83
CA ALA A 205 3.90 9.19 -26.27
C ALA A 205 5.21 8.90 -27.04
N GLU A 206 6.35 9.38 -26.54
CA GLU A 206 7.68 9.10 -27.11
C GLU A 206 7.99 7.59 -27.12
N TYR A 207 7.72 6.90 -26.01
CA TYR A 207 7.91 5.44 -25.91
C TYR A 207 7.03 4.67 -26.90
N MET A 208 5.78 5.08 -27.08
CA MET A 208 4.87 4.45 -28.04
C MET A 208 5.33 4.65 -29.47
N GLU A 209 5.84 5.85 -29.82
CA GLU A 209 6.38 6.15 -31.14
C GLU A 209 7.67 5.37 -31.45
N GLU A 210 8.57 5.21 -30.47
CA GLU A 210 9.77 4.37 -30.60
C GLU A 210 9.41 2.89 -30.79
N ARG A 211 8.43 2.40 -30.02
CA ARG A 211 7.95 1.03 -30.14
C ARG A 211 7.36 0.73 -31.53
N ASP A 212 6.54 1.64 -32.03
CA ASP A 212 5.89 1.45 -33.34
C ASP A 212 6.93 1.49 -34.47
N LYS A 213 7.95 2.34 -34.40
CA LYS A 213 9.12 2.33 -35.30
C LYS A 213 9.94 1.03 -35.24
N ALA A 214 9.97 0.35 -34.10
CA ALA A 214 10.71 -0.92 -33.95
C ALA A 214 9.90 -2.14 -34.44
N ILE A 215 8.60 -2.01 -34.60
CA ILE A 215 7.71 -3.07 -35.13
C ILE A 215 7.70 -3.04 -36.68
N ASP A 216 7.93 -1.87 -37.28
CA ASP A 216 7.91 -1.69 -38.74
C ASP A 216 9.30 -1.98 -39.40
N GLN A 217 10.29 -2.46 -38.67
CA GLN A 217 11.61 -2.95 -39.13
C GLN A 217 11.71 -4.48 -39.03
#